data_f8f43b8a6e7b04865ed1a81fa1647e0a
#
_entry.id   f8f43b8a6e7b04865ed1a81fa1647e0a
#
_cell.length_a   1.000
_cell.length_b   1.000
_cell.length_c   1.000
_cell.angle_alpha   90.00
_cell.angle_beta   90.00
_cell.angle_gamma   90.00
#
_symmetry.space_group_name_H-M   'P 1'
#
loop_
_entity.id
_entity.type
_entity.pdbx_description
1 polymer ?
#
loop_
_entity_poly.entity_id
_entity_poly.type
_entity_poly.pdbx_seq_one_letter_code
_entity_poly.pdbx_strand_id
1 'polypeptide(L)'
;MPQDPRELLRRCLAAALEAVDGRRVVARAAAEFGAGADWPVLALGKAAPAMLAGLADALPAWRGPALCITRAGTARPGEPGVAHARVLLGDHPVPGERSLLAGRELLEFVDALPPGVPLLCLLSGGSSALAEALPGGVDAAGLARANHWLLASGLPIAAVNRVRAGLSLLKAGRLAARCAGRRVVVLALSDVPGDDPAVIASGPWTASLWRPLPAGLPGWLTALLAHAPAPPDGAGLAEVDYRVLTSGRRALSAAAAVAQAAGLAVQMHAAPLGGTTDQAAGEILAALSQGPPGLHGWSGETTVRLPENPGAGGRNSHLALTLGRALDGRRDVVALCAATDGSDGTGDAAGGWADGGLLERGRALGLDALAALAAADSGRYLAATSDALLTGPTGTNVMDLVLALRR
;
A
#
# COMPACT_ATOMS: atom_id res chain seq x y z
N MET A 1 23.51 -18.60 -23.30
CA MET A 1 24.26 -18.17 -22.10
C MET A 1 23.33 -18.24 -20.91
N PRO A 2 23.74 -18.73 -19.74
CA PRO A 2 22.88 -18.66 -18.57
C PRO A 2 22.62 -17.18 -18.28
N GLN A 3 21.34 -16.81 -18.29
CA GLN A 3 20.89 -15.45 -18.03
C GLN A 3 21.28 -15.05 -16.60
N ASP A 4 21.80 -13.82 -16.39
CA ASP A 4 22.10 -13.30 -15.05
C ASP A 4 20.82 -13.33 -14.21
N PRO A 5 20.78 -14.02 -13.04
CA PRO A 5 19.62 -14.11 -12.19
C PRO A 5 19.06 -12.76 -11.77
N ARG A 6 19.94 -11.80 -11.45
CA ARG A 6 19.52 -10.47 -11.04
C ARG A 6 18.84 -9.71 -12.19
N GLU A 7 19.36 -9.85 -13.41
CA GLU A 7 18.76 -9.24 -14.60
C GLU A 7 17.38 -9.83 -14.90
N LEU A 8 17.23 -11.15 -14.79
CA LEU A 8 15.93 -11.78 -14.96
C LEU A 8 14.92 -11.29 -13.90
N LEU A 9 15.30 -11.25 -12.62
CA LEU A 9 14.44 -10.76 -11.55
C LEU A 9 14.10 -9.27 -11.71
N ARG A 10 15.01 -8.42 -12.21
CA ARG A 10 14.70 -7.04 -12.60
C ARG A 10 13.63 -6.97 -13.67
N ARG A 11 13.72 -7.78 -14.70
CA ARG A 11 12.71 -7.86 -15.78
C ARG A 11 11.36 -8.34 -15.24
N CYS A 12 11.36 -9.33 -14.35
CA CYS A 12 10.14 -9.80 -13.68
C CYS A 12 9.50 -8.69 -12.85
N LEU A 13 10.29 -7.96 -12.05
CA LEU A 13 9.80 -6.82 -11.27
C LEU A 13 9.28 -5.69 -12.17
N ALA A 14 10.01 -5.35 -13.24
CA ALA A 14 9.59 -4.30 -14.17
C ALA A 14 8.22 -4.63 -14.81
N ALA A 15 8.04 -5.87 -15.28
CA ALA A 15 6.76 -6.33 -15.83
C ALA A 15 5.65 -6.35 -14.76
N ALA A 16 5.98 -6.73 -13.51
CA ALA A 16 5.05 -6.68 -12.39
C ALA A 16 4.56 -5.24 -12.14
N LEU A 17 5.48 -4.28 -12.02
CA LEU A 17 5.15 -2.87 -11.78
C LEU A 17 4.37 -2.26 -12.96
N GLU A 18 4.75 -2.58 -14.20
CA GLU A 18 4.03 -2.11 -15.40
C GLU A 18 2.58 -2.63 -15.46
N ALA A 19 2.35 -3.88 -15.06
CA ALA A 19 1.03 -4.49 -15.08
C ALA A 19 0.06 -3.88 -14.04
N VAL A 20 0.61 -3.24 -13.01
CA VAL A 20 -0.16 -2.63 -11.90
C VAL A 20 0.02 -1.11 -11.83
N ASP A 21 0.63 -0.49 -12.84
CA ASP A 21 0.82 0.96 -12.94
C ASP A 21 -0.52 1.69 -12.91
N GLY A 22 -0.70 2.59 -11.94
CA GLY A 22 -1.97 3.28 -11.67
C GLY A 22 -2.46 4.10 -12.87
N ARG A 23 -1.54 4.74 -13.61
CA ARG A 23 -1.88 5.51 -14.81
C ARG A 23 -2.46 4.62 -15.91
N ARG A 24 -1.79 3.50 -16.18
CA ARG A 24 -2.19 2.57 -17.24
C ARG A 24 -3.50 1.83 -16.94
N VAL A 25 -3.66 1.35 -15.70
CA VAL A 25 -4.87 0.58 -15.35
C VAL A 25 -6.11 1.48 -15.30
N VAL A 26 -5.98 2.73 -14.84
CA VAL A 26 -7.07 3.70 -14.86
C VAL A 26 -7.39 4.14 -16.28
N ALA A 27 -6.38 4.41 -17.12
CA ALA A 27 -6.62 4.77 -18.52
C ALA A 27 -7.43 3.71 -19.27
N ARG A 28 -7.15 2.43 -19.04
CA ARG A 28 -7.93 1.33 -19.63
C ARG A 28 -9.36 1.27 -19.08
N ALA A 29 -9.51 1.33 -17.75
CA ALA A 29 -10.82 1.24 -17.12
C ALA A 29 -11.71 2.44 -17.47
N ALA A 30 -11.14 3.65 -17.54
CA ALA A 30 -11.89 4.88 -17.84
C ALA A 30 -12.61 4.84 -19.19
N ALA A 31 -12.06 4.14 -20.19
CA ALA A 31 -12.69 3.95 -21.48
C ALA A 31 -13.96 3.06 -21.40
N GLU A 32 -14.10 2.24 -20.36
CA GLU A 32 -15.16 1.24 -20.26
C GLU A 32 -16.41 1.73 -19.52
N PHE A 33 -16.27 2.68 -18.57
CA PHE A 33 -17.42 3.07 -17.72
C PHE A 33 -18.08 4.40 -18.09
N GLY A 34 -17.64 5.07 -19.16
CA GLY A 34 -18.32 6.22 -19.72
C GLY A 34 -18.41 7.41 -18.76
N ALA A 35 -17.32 7.74 -18.07
CA ALA A 35 -17.27 8.96 -17.26
C ALA A 35 -17.53 10.18 -18.13
N GLY A 36 -18.41 11.07 -17.67
CA GLY A 36 -18.67 12.35 -18.34
C GLY A 36 -17.49 13.31 -18.19
N ALA A 37 -17.35 14.22 -19.14
CA ALA A 37 -16.29 15.23 -19.14
C ALA A 37 -16.29 16.11 -17.87
N ASP A 38 -17.43 16.24 -17.20
CA ASP A 38 -17.63 17.13 -16.04
C ASP A 38 -17.71 16.36 -14.70
N TRP A 39 -17.46 15.05 -14.70
CA TRP A 39 -17.56 14.29 -13.46
C TRP A 39 -16.53 14.78 -12.45
N PRO A 40 -16.96 15.09 -11.20
CA PRO A 40 -16.03 15.35 -10.11
C PRO A 40 -15.22 14.10 -9.78
N VAL A 41 -13.96 14.33 -9.39
CA VAL A 41 -13.01 13.24 -9.09
C VAL A 41 -12.40 13.44 -7.71
N LEU A 42 -12.53 12.43 -6.88
CA LEU A 42 -11.78 12.28 -5.63
C LEU A 42 -10.68 11.25 -5.83
N ALA A 43 -9.42 11.67 -5.84
CA ALA A 43 -8.27 10.78 -5.90
C ALA A 43 -7.57 10.73 -4.54
N LEU A 44 -7.46 9.54 -3.95
CA LEU A 44 -6.96 9.35 -2.58
C LEU A 44 -6.00 8.17 -2.51
N GLY A 45 -4.80 8.42 -1.99
CA GLY A 45 -3.78 7.40 -1.78
C GLY A 45 -2.43 7.73 -2.38
N LYS A 46 -1.45 6.83 -2.19
CA LYS A 46 -0.08 7.03 -2.68
C LYS A 46 0.02 7.08 -4.20
N ALA A 47 -0.82 6.31 -4.91
CA ALA A 47 -0.86 6.28 -6.37
C ALA A 47 -1.89 7.27 -6.98
N ALA A 48 -2.58 8.07 -6.16
CA ALA A 48 -3.62 8.99 -6.61
C ALA A 48 -3.19 9.92 -7.76
N PRO A 49 -1.97 10.52 -7.76
CA PRO A 49 -1.51 11.34 -8.88
C PRO A 49 -1.40 10.56 -10.20
N ALA A 50 -0.80 9.36 -10.16
CA ALA A 50 -0.67 8.52 -11.35
C ALA A 50 -2.05 8.06 -11.88
N MET A 51 -2.99 7.75 -11.00
CA MET A 51 -4.36 7.40 -11.37
C MET A 51 -5.08 8.57 -12.03
N LEU A 52 -4.92 9.80 -11.52
CA LEU A 52 -5.45 11.02 -12.16
C LEU A 52 -4.84 11.26 -13.54
N ALA A 53 -3.52 11.03 -13.67
CA ALA A 53 -2.87 11.14 -14.98
C ALA A 53 -3.46 10.14 -15.99
N GLY A 54 -3.75 8.90 -15.55
CA GLY A 54 -4.42 7.89 -16.38
C GLY A 54 -5.83 8.28 -16.78
N LEU A 55 -6.58 8.90 -15.89
CA LEU A 55 -7.91 9.45 -16.23
C LEU A 55 -7.80 10.57 -17.29
N ALA A 56 -6.86 11.49 -17.12
CA ALA A 56 -6.64 12.58 -18.07
C ALA A 56 -6.17 12.08 -19.44
N ASP A 57 -5.38 11.02 -19.51
CA ASP A 57 -4.97 10.37 -20.76
C ASP A 57 -6.17 9.76 -21.49
N ALA A 58 -7.06 9.10 -20.77
CA ALA A 58 -8.24 8.45 -21.36
C ALA A 58 -9.35 9.44 -21.73
N LEU A 59 -9.46 10.53 -20.99
CA LEU A 59 -10.49 11.54 -21.12
C LEU A 59 -9.87 12.95 -21.28
N PRO A 60 -9.24 13.28 -22.42
CA PRO A 60 -8.57 14.57 -22.62
C PRO A 60 -9.52 15.78 -22.50
N ALA A 61 -10.82 15.59 -22.70
CA ALA A 61 -11.85 16.61 -22.53
C ALA A 61 -12.36 16.77 -21.08
N TRP A 62 -11.89 15.93 -20.14
CA TRP A 62 -12.32 16.02 -18.75
C TRP A 62 -11.90 17.34 -18.11
N ARG A 63 -12.85 18.02 -17.46
CA ARG A 63 -12.68 19.33 -16.81
C ARG A 63 -13.44 19.41 -15.48
N GLY A 64 -13.96 18.28 -14.99
CA GLY A 64 -14.65 18.22 -13.71
C GLY A 64 -13.76 18.66 -12.54
N PRO A 65 -14.34 19.13 -11.43
CA PRO A 65 -13.57 19.47 -10.24
C PRO A 65 -12.85 18.24 -9.69
N ALA A 66 -11.62 18.41 -9.23
CA ALA A 66 -10.84 17.29 -8.69
C ALA A 66 -10.14 17.64 -7.39
N LEU A 67 -10.20 16.72 -6.44
CA LEU A 67 -9.41 16.72 -5.21
C LEU A 67 -8.47 15.51 -5.21
N CYS A 68 -7.16 15.78 -5.08
CA CYS A 68 -6.13 14.76 -4.97
C CYS A 68 -5.50 14.82 -3.59
N ILE A 69 -5.61 13.75 -2.81
CA ILE A 69 -4.97 13.62 -1.50
C ILE A 69 -3.91 12.52 -1.58
N THR A 70 -2.67 12.89 -1.34
CA THR A 70 -1.53 11.98 -1.45
C THR A 70 -0.45 12.32 -0.43
N ARG A 71 0.68 11.60 -0.45
CA ARG A 71 1.85 11.93 0.39
C ARG A 71 2.83 12.85 -0.35
N ALA A 72 3.72 13.46 0.40
CA ALA A 72 4.83 14.23 -0.18
C ALA A 72 5.70 13.36 -1.11
N GLY A 73 6.15 13.93 -2.22
CA GLY A 73 7.07 13.30 -3.18
C GLY A 73 6.40 12.39 -4.22
N THR A 74 5.08 12.18 -4.18
CA THR A 74 4.38 11.34 -5.18
C THR A 74 3.75 12.14 -6.32
N ALA A 75 3.29 13.37 -6.06
CA ALA A 75 2.76 14.26 -7.09
C ALA A 75 3.90 15.04 -7.76
N ARG A 76 3.91 15.06 -9.09
CA ARG A 76 4.85 15.87 -9.87
C ARG A 76 4.17 17.12 -10.41
N PRO A 77 4.76 18.32 -10.24
CA PRO A 77 4.23 19.53 -10.85
C PRO A 77 4.09 19.36 -12.37
N GLY A 78 2.93 19.77 -12.93
CA GLY A 78 2.67 19.67 -14.37
C GLY A 78 2.27 18.29 -14.89
N GLU A 79 2.13 17.30 -14.02
CA GLU A 79 1.61 15.99 -14.42
C GLU A 79 0.16 16.08 -14.89
N PRO A 80 -0.22 15.44 -16.03
CA PRO A 80 -1.60 15.47 -16.54
C PRO A 80 -2.61 15.06 -15.46
N GLY A 81 -3.76 15.73 -15.41
CA GLY A 81 -4.79 15.50 -14.39
C GLY A 81 -4.47 16.14 -13.04
N VAL A 82 -3.23 16.07 -12.57
CA VAL A 82 -2.78 16.71 -11.30
C VAL A 82 -2.81 18.24 -11.43
N ALA A 83 -2.46 18.77 -12.60
CA ALA A 83 -2.48 20.21 -12.87
C ALA A 83 -3.87 20.86 -12.75
N HIS A 84 -4.93 20.07 -12.87
CA HIS A 84 -6.33 20.53 -12.74
C HIS A 84 -6.94 20.21 -11.37
N ALA A 85 -6.23 19.43 -10.54
CA ALA A 85 -6.71 19.01 -9.24
C ALA A 85 -6.21 19.95 -8.12
N ARG A 86 -7.04 20.16 -7.12
CA ARG A 86 -6.57 20.67 -5.83
C ARG A 86 -5.80 19.55 -5.14
N VAL A 87 -4.50 19.74 -4.94
CA VAL A 87 -3.63 18.73 -4.33
C VAL A 87 -3.42 19.03 -2.85
N LEU A 88 -3.70 18.06 -2.00
CA LEU A 88 -3.43 18.10 -0.56
C LEU A 88 -2.46 16.98 -0.17
N LEU A 89 -1.59 17.27 0.79
CA LEU A 89 -0.66 16.31 1.32
C LEU A 89 -1.15 15.83 2.69
N GLY A 90 -1.30 14.51 2.85
CA GLY A 90 -1.55 13.87 4.13
C GLY A 90 -0.28 13.31 4.76
N ASP A 91 -0.36 12.98 6.05
CA ASP A 91 0.69 12.31 6.80
C ASP A 91 0.56 10.79 6.66
N HIS A 92 1.69 10.11 6.60
CA HIS A 92 1.75 8.66 6.46
C HIS A 92 3.04 8.12 7.10
N PRO A 93 3.05 7.01 7.85
CA PRO A 93 1.96 6.02 7.99
C PRO A 93 0.92 6.33 9.09
N VAL A 94 1.14 7.34 9.91
CA VAL A 94 0.23 7.72 11.00
C VAL A 94 -0.48 9.02 10.61
N PRO A 95 -1.83 9.10 10.73
CA PRO A 95 -2.55 10.33 10.49
C PRO A 95 -2.08 11.44 11.44
N GLY A 96 -1.76 12.61 10.90
CA GLY A 96 -1.37 13.81 11.63
C GLY A 96 -2.21 15.02 11.23
N GLU A 97 -1.72 16.21 11.49
CA GLU A 97 -2.46 17.46 11.24
C GLU A 97 -2.81 17.66 9.77
N ARG A 98 -1.88 17.30 8.84
CA ARG A 98 -2.14 17.37 7.41
C ARG A 98 -3.23 16.39 6.98
N SER A 99 -3.27 15.21 7.57
CA SER A 99 -4.31 14.22 7.31
C SER A 99 -5.69 14.68 7.80
N LEU A 100 -5.73 15.36 8.94
CA LEU A 100 -6.97 15.94 9.50
C LEU A 100 -7.46 17.12 8.63
N LEU A 101 -6.54 17.95 8.14
CA LEU A 101 -6.89 19.00 7.17
C LEU A 101 -7.44 18.37 5.89
N ALA A 102 -6.72 17.40 5.32
CA ALA A 102 -7.13 16.72 4.09
C ALA A 102 -8.50 16.03 4.23
N GLY A 103 -8.79 15.44 5.39
CA GLY A 103 -10.10 14.83 5.66
C GLY A 103 -11.24 15.84 5.73
N ARG A 104 -11.03 17.00 6.35
CA ARG A 104 -12.03 18.09 6.34
C ARG A 104 -12.31 18.59 4.94
N GLU A 105 -11.25 18.89 4.18
CA GLU A 105 -11.35 19.34 2.79
C GLU A 105 -12.03 18.32 1.88
N LEU A 106 -11.82 17.02 2.15
CA LEU A 106 -12.53 15.95 1.45
C LEU A 106 -14.03 16.01 1.72
N LEU A 107 -14.44 16.18 2.98
CA LEU A 107 -15.86 16.30 3.33
C LEU A 107 -16.48 17.56 2.70
N GLU A 108 -15.80 18.70 2.76
CA GLU A 108 -16.23 19.94 2.12
C GLU A 108 -16.35 19.79 0.61
N PHE A 109 -15.39 19.12 -0.04
CA PHE A 109 -15.43 18.82 -1.48
C PHE A 109 -16.68 18.02 -1.84
N VAL A 110 -16.97 16.95 -1.10
CA VAL A 110 -18.14 16.10 -1.36
C VAL A 110 -19.45 16.85 -1.13
N ASP A 111 -19.52 17.66 -0.06
CA ASP A 111 -20.73 18.42 0.30
C ASP A 111 -21.03 19.54 -0.71
N ALA A 112 -20.00 20.14 -1.30
CA ALA A 112 -20.15 21.20 -2.29
C ALA A 112 -20.63 20.68 -3.66
N LEU A 113 -20.61 19.37 -3.90
CA LEU A 113 -21.07 18.81 -5.15
C LEU A 113 -22.60 18.92 -5.28
N PRO A 114 -23.16 19.35 -6.45
CA PRO A 114 -24.59 19.42 -6.65
C PRO A 114 -25.27 18.06 -6.41
N PRO A 115 -26.51 18.01 -5.92
CA PRO A 115 -27.24 16.75 -5.70
C PRO A 115 -27.34 15.91 -6.98
N GLY A 116 -27.20 14.59 -6.85
CA GLY A 116 -27.36 13.65 -7.97
C GLY A 116 -26.19 13.61 -8.99
N VAL A 117 -25.21 14.53 -8.88
CA VAL A 117 -24.02 14.48 -9.74
C VAL A 117 -23.18 13.23 -9.39
N PRO A 118 -22.85 12.39 -10.37
CA PRO A 118 -22.01 11.22 -10.12
C PRO A 118 -20.62 11.61 -9.61
N LEU A 119 -19.99 10.76 -8.83
CA LEU A 119 -18.62 10.94 -8.31
C LEU A 119 -17.72 9.79 -8.76
N LEU A 120 -16.56 10.11 -9.33
CA LEU A 120 -15.51 9.13 -9.56
C LEU A 120 -14.50 9.18 -8.39
N CYS A 121 -14.26 8.04 -7.76
CA CYS A 121 -13.24 7.88 -6.73
C CYS A 121 -12.10 7.02 -7.24
N LEU A 122 -10.88 7.57 -7.26
CA LEU A 122 -9.64 6.86 -7.55
C LEU A 122 -8.95 6.55 -6.23
N LEU A 123 -8.91 5.27 -5.84
CA LEU A 123 -8.50 4.85 -4.51
C LEU A 123 -7.26 3.95 -4.55
N SER A 124 -6.27 4.22 -3.72
CA SER A 124 -5.07 3.39 -3.63
C SER A 124 -4.57 3.29 -2.19
N GLY A 125 -3.58 2.46 -1.95
CA GLY A 125 -3.00 2.22 -0.65
C GLY A 125 -2.50 3.49 0.07
N GLY A 126 -2.50 3.41 1.40
CA GLY A 126 -2.17 4.54 2.28
C GLY A 126 -3.32 5.50 2.57
N SER A 127 -4.42 5.44 1.86
CA SER A 127 -5.58 6.34 1.98
C SER A 127 -6.09 6.51 3.41
N SER A 128 -6.09 5.43 4.18
CA SER A 128 -6.59 5.40 5.57
C SER A 128 -5.80 6.31 6.53
N ALA A 129 -4.54 6.61 6.20
CA ALA A 129 -3.67 7.51 6.96
C ALA A 129 -3.63 8.92 6.36
N LEU A 130 -3.70 9.04 5.04
CA LEU A 130 -3.54 10.29 4.30
C LEU A 130 -4.72 11.26 4.48
N ALA A 131 -5.92 10.74 4.74
CA ALA A 131 -7.09 11.54 5.06
C ALA A 131 -7.82 10.98 6.27
N GLU A 132 -8.10 11.84 7.25
CA GLU A 132 -8.87 11.50 8.44
C GLU A 132 -9.76 12.68 8.84
N ALA A 133 -11.01 12.39 9.17
CA ALA A 133 -11.93 13.37 9.74
C ALA A 133 -12.50 12.82 11.05
N LEU A 134 -12.36 13.59 12.11
CA LEU A 134 -12.76 13.18 13.45
C LEU A 134 -14.16 13.72 13.79
N PRO A 135 -14.96 12.97 14.55
CA PRO A 135 -16.22 13.46 15.09
C PRO A 135 -15.97 14.61 16.08
N GLY A 136 -16.98 15.46 16.26
CA GLY A 136 -16.91 16.52 17.26
C GLY A 136 -16.62 15.94 18.65
N GLY A 137 -15.72 16.58 19.41
CA GLY A 137 -15.29 16.09 20.73
C GLY A 137 -14.09 15.13 20.70
N VAL A 138 -13.59 14.75 19.53
CA VAL A 138 -12.34 14.00 19.36
C VAL A 138 -11.33 14.92 18.68
N ASP A 139 -10.16 15.08 19.28
CA ASP A 139 -9.05 15.88 18.75
C ASP A 139 -7.87 15.00 18.27
N ALA A 140 -6.85 15.66 17.73
CA ALA A 140 -5.62 14.99 17.26
C ALA A 140 -4.91 14.24 18.41
N ALA A 141 -4.92 14.79 19.63
CA ALA A 141 -4.30 14.15 20.79
C ALA A 141 -5.04 12.89 21.21
N GLY A 142 -6.37 12.91 21.19
CA GLY A 142 -7.22 11.74 21.40
C GLY A 142 -6.98 10.65 20.37
N LEU A 143 -6.88 11.01 19.08
CA LEU A 143 -6.55 10.07 18.01
C LEU A 143 -5.15 9.48 18.20
N ALA A 144 -4.13 10.30 18.51
CA ALA A 144 -2.76 9.83 18.73
C ALA A 144 -2.69 8.86 19.91
N ARG A 145 -3.37 9.20 21.03
CA ARG A 145 -3.48 8.34 22.21
C ARG A 145 -4.15 7.01 21.87
N ALA A 146 -5.25 7.04 21.08
CA ALA A 146 -5.94 5.83 20.65
C ALA A 146 -5.05 4.95 19.78
N ASN A 147 -4.35 5.52 18.80
CA ASN A 147 -3.43 4.77 17.95
C ASN A 147 -2.27 4.15 18.73
N HIS A 148 -1.68 4.91 19.66
CA HIS A 148 -0.60 4.39 20.53
C HIS A 148 -1.07 3.19 21.36
N TRP A 149 -2.23 3.32 22.00
CA TRP A 149 -2.80 2.22 22.78
C TRP A 149 -3.12 0.99 21.91
N LEU A 150 -3.73 1.20 20.73
CA LEU A 150 -4.08 0.13 19.80
C LEU A 150 -2.85 -0.65 19.33
N LEU A 151 -1.74 0.03 19.05
CA LEU A 151 -0.48 -0.61 18.66
C LEU A 151 0.11 -1.48 19.80
N ALA A 152 -0.06 -1.07 21.06
CA ALA A 152 0.43 -1.79 22.22
C ALA A 152 -0.55 -2.86 22.74
N SER A 153 -1.81 -2.86 22.28
CA SER A 153 -2.91 -3.66 22.86
C SER A 153 -2.83 -5.16 22.59
N GLY A 154 -2.05 -5.60 21.60
CA GLY A 154 -2.06 -6.99 21.14
C GLY A 154 -3.35 -7.44 20.44
N LEU A 155 -4.30 -6.53 20.19
CA LEU A 155 -5.53 -6.84 19.45
C LEU A 155 -5.21 -7.27 18.01
N PRO A 156 -5.95 -8.22 17.42
CA PRO A 156 -5.85 -8.53 16.00
C PRO A 156 -6.10 -7.29 15.14
N ILE A 157 -5.40 -7.16 14.02
CA ILE A 157 -5.47 -5.98 13.13
C ILE A 157 -6.91 -5.64 12.72
N ALA A 158 -7.76 -6.63 12.50
CA ALA A 158 -9.17 -6.41 12.21
C ALA A 158 -9.93 -5.71 13.35
N ALA A 159 -9.58 -5.99 14.61
CA ALA A 159 -10.14 -5.30 15.78
C ALA A 159 -9.60 -3.88 15.90
N VAL A 160 -8.28 -3.69 15.70
CA VAL A 160 -7.65 -2.37 15.64
C VAL A 160 -8.33 -1.48 14.60
N ASN A 161 -8.52 -1.99 13.38
CA ASN A 161 -9.15 -1.23 12.30
C ASN A 161 -10.62 -0.89 12.58
N ARG A 162 -11.36 -1.76 13.29
CA ARG A 162 -12.72 -1.43 13.73
C ARG A 162 -12.75 -0.25 14.70
N VAL A 163 -11.85 -0.23 15.68
CA VAL A 163 -11.76 0.88 16.63
C VAL A 163 -11.36 2.18 15.90
N ARG A 164 -10.38 2.12 15.00
CA ARG A 164 -10.00 3.27 14.17
C ARG A 164 -11.16 3.78 13.31
N ALA A 165 -11.90 2.88 12.68
CA ALA A 165 -13.10 3.24 11.91
C ALA A 165 -14.18 3.87 12.80
N GLY A 166 -14.29 3.43 14.06
CA GLY A 166 -15.18 4.05 15.07
C GLY A 166 -14.86 5.50 15.39
N LEU A 167 -13.61 5.94 15.21
CA LEU A 167 -13.18 7.33 15.45
C LEU A 167 -13.16 8.19 14.18
N SER A 168 -13.65 7.70 13.05
CA SER A 168 -13.54 8.35 11.74
C SER A 168 -14.89 8.74 11.17
N LEU A 169 -15.00 9.89 10.54
CA LEU A 169 -16.17 10.30 9.74
C LEU A 169 -16.06 9.87 8.27
N LEU A 170 -14.96 9.23 7.87
CA LEU A 170 -14.73 8.80 6.49
C LEU A 170 -14.92 7.28 6.29
N LYS A 171 -14.53 6.49 7.28
CA LYS A 171 -14.39 5.03 7.20
C LYS A 171 -15.70 4.28 7.42
N ALA A 172 -15.69 2.97 7.16
CA ALA A 172 -16.82 2.06 7.44
C ALA A 172 -18.16 2.53 6.84
N GLY A 173 -18.15 2.90 5.55
CA GLY A 173 -19.35 3.32 4.81
C GLY A 173 -19.82 4.74 5.07
N ARG A 174 -19.18 5.51 5.97
CA ARG A 174 -19.62 6.87 6.28
C ARG A 174 -19.49 7.82 5.10
N LEU A 175 -18.45 7.65 4.26
CA LEU A 175 -18.32 8.45 3.04
C LEU A 175 -19.41 8.08 2.02
N ALA A 176 -19.76 6.79 1.90
CA ALA A 176 -20.90 6.35 1.09
C ALA A 176 -22.23 6.94 1.57
N ALA A 177 -22.44 6.99 2.89
CA ALA A 177 -23.62 7.62 3.47
C ALA A 177 -23.68 9.13 3.19
N ARG A 178 -22.54 9.82 3.25
CA ARG A 178 -22.46 11.25 2.91
C ARG A 178 -22.74 11.54 1.43
N CYS A 179 -22.49 10.57 0.57
CA CYS A 179 -22.81 10.60 -0.86
C CYS A 179 -24.19 10.02 -1.19
N ALA A 180 -25.11 9.88 -0.20
CA ALA A 180 -26.45 9.36 -0.43
C ALA A 180 -27.17 10.02 -1.61
N GLY A 181 -27.89 9.21 -2.42
CA GLY A 181 -28.57 9.70 -3.63
C GLY A 181 -27.64 9.98 -4.81
N ARG A 182 -26.34 9.67 -4.74
CA ARG A 182 -25.38 9.76 -5.84
C ARG A 182 -25.00 8.39 -6.35
N ARG A 183 -24.66 8.31 -7.61
CA ARG A 183 -23.86 7.22 -8.16
C ARG A 183 -22.39 7.50 -7.87
N VAL A 184 -21.69 6.56 -7.28
CA VAL A 184 -20.25 6.63 -7.04
C VAL A 184 -19.56 5.47 -7.76
N VAL A 185 -18.60 5.78 -8.60
CA VAL A 185 -17.72 4.76 -9.22
C VAL A 185 -16.38 4.78 -8.49
N VAL A 186 -16.01 3.66 -7.90
CA VAL A 186 -14.72 3.51 -7.21
C VAL A 186 -13.80 2.64 -8.04
N LEU A 187 -12.67 3.20 -8.45
CA LEU A 187 -11.59 2.46 -9.10
C LEU A 187 -10.45 2.32 -8.12
N ALA A 188 -10.17 1.10 -7.67
CA ALA A 188 -9.22 0.84 -6.60
C ALA A 188 -7.99 0.06 -7.08
N LEU A 189 -6.81 0.45 -6.57
CA LEU A 189 -5.61 -0.38 -6.53
C LEU A 189 -5.55 -0.99 -5.12
N SER A 190 -5.59 -2.32 -5.04
CA SER A 190 -5.65 -3.01 -3.75
C SER A 190 -4.26 -3.26 -3.18
N ASP A 191 -4.05 -2.81 -1.94
CA ASP A 191 -2.89 -3.10 -1.10
C ASP A 191 -3.25 -4.01 0.08
N VAL A 192 -4.38 -4.72 0.01
CA VAL A 192 -4.81 -5.63 1.08
C VAL A 192 -4.97 -7.06 0.57
N PRO A 193 -4.65 -8.06 1.40
CA PRO A 193 -4.91 -9.45 1.07
C PRO A 193 -6.40 -9.71 0.82
N GLY A 194 -6.72 -10.40 -0.26
CA GLY A 194 -8.08 -10.76 -0.61
C GLY A 194 -8.89 -9.70 -1.33
N ASP A 195 -8.33 -8.52 -1.53
CA ASP A 195 -8.91 -7.44 -2.33
C ASP A 195 -10.32 -6.98 -1.86
N ASP A 196 -10.60 -7.14 -0.55
CA ASP A 196 -11.91 -6.83 0.05
C ASP A 196 -12.13 -5.30 0.10
N PRO A 197 -13.16 -4.75 -0.62
CA PRO A 197 -13.50 -3.34 -0.57
C PRO A 197 -13.78 -2.80 0.84
N ALA A 198 -14.20 -3.66 1.75
CA ALA A 198 -14.43 -3.31 3.14
C ALA A 198 -13.13 -3.05 3.92
N VAL A 199 -12.03 -3.62 3.48
CA VAL A 199 -10.70 -3.47 4.12
C VAL A 199 -9.88 -2.39 3.44
N ILE A 200 -9.96 -2.27 2.10
CA ILE A 200 -9.26 -1.23 1.33
C ILE A 200 -9.62 0.15 1.88
N ALA A 201 -8.62 0.94 2.25
CA ALA A 201 -8.77 2.27 2.86
C ALA A 201 -9.66 2.29 4.12
N SER A 202 -9.86 1.16 4.80
CA SER A 202 -10.82 0.98 5.91
C SER A 202 -12.28 1.17 5.49
N GLY A 203 -12.63 0.81 4.26
CA GLY A 203 -14.00 0.69 3.76
C GLY A 203 -14.82 1.99 3.70
N PRO A 204 -14.32 3.10 3.17
CA PRO A 204 -15.09 4.36 3.14
C PRO A 204 -16.38 4.25 2.33
N TRP A 205 -16.43 3.32 1.37
CA TRP A 205 -17.53 3.13 0.43
C TRP A 205 -18.40 1.90 0.72
N THR A 206 -18.10 1.17 1.80
CA THR A 206 -18.83 -0.07 2.14
C THR A 206 -19.23 -0.07 3.62
N ALA A 207 -20.47 -0.42 3.93
CA ALA A 207 -20.98 -0.50 5.31
C ALA A 207 -20.60 -1.82 6.02
N SER A 208 -19.97 -2.77 5.34
CA SER A 208 -19.78 -4.14 5.82
C SER A 208 -18.77 -4.31 6.97
N LEU A 209 -17.93 -3.31 7.24
CA LEU A 209 -16.95 -3.35 8.35
C LEU A 209 -17.57 -3.14 9.74
N TRP A 210 -18.83 -2.75 9.79
CA TRP A 210 -19.42 -2.49 11.09
C TRP A 210 -19.78 -3.79 11.81
N ARG A 211 -18.87 -4.26 12.63
CA ARG A 211 -19.08 -5.33 13.60
C ARG A 211 -18.94 -4.72 15.01
N PRO A 212 -19.49 -5.39 16.04
CA PRO A 212 -19.32 -4.93 17.42
C PRO A 212 -17.85 -4.59 17.72
N LEU A 213 -17.63 -3.50 18.44
CA LEU A 213 -16.31 -3.13 18.95
C LEU A 213 -15.75 -4.27 19.82
N PRO A 214 -14.43 -4.47 19.87
CA PRO A 214 -13.84 -5.48 20.73
C PRO A 214 -14.16 -5.20 22.20
N ALA A 215 -14.37 -6.25 23.00
CA ALA A 215 -14.51 -6.14 24.43
C ALA A 215 -13.20 -5.69 25.10
N GLY A 216 -13.29 -5.13 26.32
CA GLY A 216 -12.12 -4.76 27.11
C GLY A 216 -11.42 -3.47 26.69
N LEU A 217 -12.06 -2.62 25.90
CA LEU A 217 -11.52 -1.29 25.62
C LEU A 217 -11.48 -0.45 26.90
N PRO A 218 -10.41 0.38 27.08
CA PRO A 218 -10.34 1.33 28.20
C PRO A 218 -11.52 2.31 28.21
N GLY A 219 -12.00 2.70 29.40
CA GLY A 219 -13.12 3.62 29.51
C GLY A 219 -12.95 4.94 28.79
N TRP A 220 -11.73 5.50 28.79
CA TRP A 220 -11.43 6.74 28.03
C TRP A 220 -11.57 6.54 26.51
N LEU A 221 -11.21 5.36 25.97
CA LEU A 221 -11.34 5.09 24.53
C LEU A 221 -12.81 4.83 24.16
N THR A 222 -13.55 4.15 25.02
CA THR A 222 -14.99 4.00 24.87
C THR A 222 -15.73 5.34 24.89
N ALA A 223 -15.29 6.27 25.76
CA ALA A 223 -15.82 7.63 25.80
C ALA A 223 -15.53 8.40 24.49
N LEU A 224 -14.32 8.29 23.92
CA LEU A 224 -14.03 8.88 22.62
C LEU A 224 -14.89 8.30 21.51
N LEU A 225 -15.09 7.00 21.50
CA LEU A 225 -15.92 6.30 20.51
C LEU A 225 -17.40 6.69 20.58
N ALA A 226 -17.88 7.11 21.74
CA ALA A 226 -19.26 7.59 21.93
C ALA A 226 -19.55 8.92 21.20
N HIS A 227 -18.53 9.67 20.82
CA HIS A 227 -18.68 10.89 20.00
C HIS A 227 -18.92 10.58 18.51
N ALA A 228 -18.59 9.38 18.06
CA ALA A 228 -18.78 9.01 16.66
C ALA A 228 -20.27 8.81 16.36
N PRO A 229 -20.76 9.25 15.20
CA PRO A 229 -22.10 8.93 14.77
C PRO A 229 -22.26 7.41 14.65
N ALA A 230 -23.47 6.90 14.82
CA ALA A 230 -23.77 5.52 14.54
C ALA A 230 -23.32 5.15 13.11
N PRO A 231 -22.89 3.91 12.88
CA PRO A 231 -22.56 3.47 11.53
C PRO A 231 -23.82 3.54 10.65
N PRO A 232 -23.64 3.77 9.35
CA PRO A 232 -24.76 3.67 8.44
C PRO A 232 -25.32 2.24 8.44
N ASP A 233 -26.64 2.13 8.52
CA ASP A 233 -27.36 0.85 8.55
C ASP A 233 -27.50 0.17 7.18
N GLY A 234 -26.91 0.77 6.14
CA GLY A 234 -27.01 0.33 4.75
C GLY A 234 -28.17 0.96 3.98
N ALA A 235 -29.15 1.56 4.67
CA ALA A 235 -30.19 2.34 4.02
C ALA A 235 -29.68 3.75 3.68
N GLY A 236 -30.04 4.25 2.50
CA GLY A 236 -29.68 5.61 2.09
C GLY A 236 -28.18 5.83 1.77
N LEU A 237 -27.43 4.78 1.48
CA LEU A 237 -26.08 4.90 0.96
C LEU A 237 -26.06 5.34 -0.51
N ALA A 238 -24.92 5.84 -0.98
CA ALA A 238 -24.66 6.03 -2.40
C ALA A 238 -24.81 4.69 -3.16
N GLU A 239 -25.19 4.76 -4.43
CA GLU A 239 -25.07 3.63 -5.35
C GLU A 239 -23.62 3.48 -5.77
N VAL A 240 -22.92 2.49 -5.20
CA VAL A 240 -21.48 2.32 -5.38
C VAL A 240 -21.17 1.20 -6.37
N ASP A 241 -20.59 1.54 -7.54
CA ASP A 241 -19.93 0.61 -8.47
C ASP A 241 -18.44 0.52 -8.07
N TYR A 242 -18.08 -0.53 -7.35
CA TYR A 242 -16.72 -0.70 -6.83
C TYR A 242 -15.93 -1.69 -7.67
N ARG A 243 -14.80 -1.25 -8.22
CA ARG A 243 -13.93 -2.07 -9.09
C ARG A 243 -12.50 -2.06 -8.58
N VAL A 244 -11.99 -3.23 -8.22
CA VAL A 244 -10.57 -3.44 -7.96
C VAL A 244 -9.88 -3.67 -9.30
N LEU A 245 -9.10 -2.69 -9.76
CA LEU A 245 -8.44 -2.73 -11.06
C LEU A 245 -7.22 -3.64 -11.06
N THR A 246 -6.49 -3.66 -9.93
CA THR A 246 -5.25 -4.42 -9.80
C THR A 246 -4.88 -4.66 -8.34
N SER A 247 -4.00 -5.65 -8.12
CA SER A 247 -3.49 -6.06 -6.82
C SER A 247 -2.13 -6.77 -6.95
N GLY A 248 -1.51 -7.13 -5.83
CA GLY A 248 -0.26 -7.89 -5.80
C GLY A 248 -0.31 -9.20 -6.58
N ARG A 249 -1.48 -9.85 -6.66
CA ARG A 249 -1.68 -11.06 -7.46
C ARG A 249 -1.48 -10.81 -8.95
N ARG A 250 -1.96 -9.68 -9.47
CA ARG A 250 -1.75 -9.32 -10.87
C ARG A 250 -0.28 -9.00 -11.15
N ALA A 251 0.40 -8.33 -10.22
CA ALA A 251 1.83 -8.08 -10.31
C ALA A 251 2.63 -9.39 -10.40
N LEU A 252 2.33 -10.35 -9.51
CA LEU A 252 2.95 -11.68 -9.54
C LEU A 252 2.67 -12.44 -10.83
N SER A 253 1.45 -12.35 -11.37
CA SER A 253 1.10 -13.00 -12.66
C SER A 253 1.94 -12.45 -13.83
N ALA A 254 2.21 -11.13 -13.84
CA ALA A 254 3.05 -10.52 -14.86
C ALA A 254 4.53 -10.93 -14.71
N ALA A 255 5.05 -11.00 -13.49
CA ALA A 255 6.39 -11.51 -13.22
C ALA A 255 6.53 -12.97 -13.66
N ALA A 256 5.52 -13.79 -13.38
CA ALA A 256 5.44 -15.20 -13.80
C ALA A 256 5.55 -15.35 -15.31
N ALA A 257 4.82 -14.55 -16.09
CA ALA A 257 4.84 -14.60 -17.54
C ALA A 257 6.24 -14.37 -18.13
N VAL A 258 7.02 -13.43 -17.54
CA VAL A 258 8.42 -13.16 -17.95
C VAL A 258 9.31 -14.38 -17.69
N ALA A 259 9.18 -15.01 -16.53
CA ALA A 259 9.99 -16.17 -16.19
C ALA A 259 9.61 -17.41 -17.04
N GLN A 260 8.32 -17.63 -17.29
CA GLN A 260 7.85 -18.68 -18.17
C GLN A 260 8.34 -18.49 -19.61
N ALA A 261 8.33 -17.27 -20.14
CA ALA A 261 8.89 -16.96 -21.44
C ALA A 261 10.42 -17.18 -21.51
N ALA A 262 11.10 -17.15 -20.36
CA ALA A 262 12.51 -17.52 -20.23
C ALA A 262 12.73 -19.03 -20.03
N GLY A 263 11.67 -19.86 -20.10
CA GLY A 263 11.74 -21.33 -19.97
C GLY A 263 11.84 -21.83 -18.53
N LEU A 264 11.53 -21.00 -17.53
CA LEU A 264 11.59 -21.40 -16.13
C LEU A 264 10.26 -21.94 -15.62
N ALA A 265 10.33 -22.90 -14.70
CA ALA A 265 9.20 -23.24 -13.86
C ALA A 265 8.87 -22.04 -12.94
N VAL A 266 7.59 -21.90 -12.61
CA VAL A 266 7.09 -20.77 -11.82
C VAL A 266 6.16 -21.26 -10.73
N GLN A 267 6.38 -20.81 -9.52
CA GLN A 267 5.51 -21.05 -8.36
C GLN A 267 5.14 -19.74 -7.69
N MET A 268 3.90 -19.28 -7.91
CA MET A 268 3.35 -18.12 -7.23
C MET A 268 2.57 -18.58 -5.99
N HIS A 269 2.95 -18.06 -4.82
CA HIS A 269 2.35 -18.47 -3.55
C HIS A 269 1.08 -17.65 -3.29
N ALA A 270 -0.04 -18.36 -3.07
CA ALA A 270 -1.35 -17.73 -2.90
C ALA A 270 -1.53 -17.07 -1.52
N ALA A 271 -0.88 -17.65 -0.49
CA ALA A 271 -0.90 -17.07 0.85
C ALA A 271 -0.06 -15.79 0.87
N PRO A 272 -0.60 -14.66 1.35
CA PRO A 272 0.18 -13.44 1.46
C PRO A 272 1.25 -13.56 2.53
N LEU A 273 2.44 -13.01 2.28
CA LEU A 273 3.45 -12.86 3.33
C LEU A 273 2.91 -11.92 4.43
N GLY A 274 3.19 -12.28 5.67
CA GLY A 274 2.78 -11.49 6.83
C GLY A 274 3.70 -11.75 8.02
N GLY A 275 3.30 -11.27 9.20
CA GLY A 275 4.09 -11.44 10.41
C GLY A 275 5.41 -10.67 10.38
N THR A 276 6.39 -11.13 11.17
CA THR A 276 7.72 -10.52 11.20
C THR A 276 8.55 -10.93 9.98
N THR A 277 9.57 -10.12 9.64
CA THR A 277 10.53 -10.45 8.58
C THR A 277 11.24 -11.77 8.81
N ASP A 278 11.50 -12.16 10.06
CA ASP A 278 12.09 -13.47 10.40
C ASP A 278 11.13 -14.62 10.07
N GLN A 279 9.84 -14.48 10.40
CA GLN A 279 8.81 -15.47 10.06
C GLN A 279 8.67 -15.61 8.55
N ALA A 280 8.57 -14.50 7.83
CA ALA A 280 8.48 -14.49 6.38
C ALA A 280 9.74 -15.10 5.72
N ALA A 281 10.94 -14.79 6.22
CA ALA A 281 12.17 -15.40 5.74
C ALA A 281 12.16 -16.92 5.92
N GLY A 282 11.69 -17.40 7.09
CA GLY A 282 11.52 -18.83 7.34
C GLY A 282 10.56 -19.52 6.36
N GLU A 283 9.40 -18.90 6.08
CA GLU A 283 8.41 -19.38 5.09
C GLU A 283 8.99 -19.43 3.68
N ILE A 284 9.69 -18.37 3.26
CA ILE A 284 10.33 -18.28 1.95
C ILE A 284 11.39 -19.38 1.79
N LEU A 285 12.27 -19.55 2.78
CA LEU A 285 13.34 -20.55 2.74
C LEU A 285 12.79 -21.98 2.74
N ALA A 286 11.75 -22.25 3.52
CA ALA A 286 11.06 -23.53 3.53
C ALA A 286 10.44 -23.83 2.16
N ALA A 287 9.75 -22.88 1.56
CA ALA A 287 9.16 -23.03 0.23
C ALA A 287 10.23 -23.24 -0.84
N LEU A 288 11.33 -22.49 -0.79
CA LEU A 288 12.46 -22.66 -1.70
C LEU A 288 13.14 -24.02 -1.55
N SER A 289 13.24 -24.58 -0.33
CA SER A 289 13.85 -25.88 -0.11
C SER A 289 13.01 -27.06 -0.60
N GLN A 290 11.68 -26.94 -0.47
CA GLN A 290 10.72 -27.99 -0.80
C GLN A 290 10.21 -27.89 -2.24
N GLY A 291 10.17 -26.68 -2.83
CA GLY A 291 9.66 -26.43 -4.17
C GLY A 291 10.64 -26.82 -5.29
N PRO A 292 10.19 -26.80 -6.55
CA PRO A 292 11.06 -27.05 -7.69
C PRO A 292 12.03 -25.88 -7.92
N PRO A 293 13.15 -26.10 -8.65
CA PRO A 293 13.93 -25.01 -9.22
C PRO A 293 13.06 -24.12 -10.12
N GLY A 294 13.33 -22.82 -10.13
CA GLY A 294 12.56 -21.87 -10.92
C GLY A 294 12.31 -20.56 -10.17
N LEU A 295 11.36 -19.76 -10.67
CA LEU A 295 10.92 -18.53 -10.02
C LEU A 295 9.83 -18.83 -8.99
N HIS A 296 10.06 -18.38 -7.76
CA HIS A 296 9.06 -18.33 -6.71
C HIS A 296 8.67 -16.86 -6.45
N GLY A 297 7.38 -16.58 -6.23
CA GLY A 297 6.88 -15.25 -6.00
C GLY A 297 5.84 -15.16 -4.89
N TRP A 298 5.94 -14.13 -4.08
CA TRP A 298 5.02 -13.81 -2.99
C TRP A 298 4.62 -12.34 -3.06
N SER A 299 3.40 -12.02 -2.61
CA SER A 299 3.00 -10.66 -2.26
C SER A 299 2.53 -10.60 -0.81
N GLY A 300 2.60 -9.43 -0.19
CA GLY A 300 2.13 -9.25 1.18
C GLY A 300 2.88 -8.12 1.88
N GLU A 301 2.68 -7.99 3.19
CA GLU A 301 3.36 -6.98 4.01
C GLU A 301 3.88 -7.61 5.29
N THR A 302 5.20 -7.57 5.47
CA THR A 302 5.85 -7.97 6.70
C THR A 302 5.99 -6.80 7.67
N THR A 303 6.35 -7.10 8.91
CA THR A 303 6.61 -6.10 9.95
C THR A 303 8.02 -6.21 10.48
N VAL A 304 8.59 -5.07 10.88
CA VAL A 304 9.89 -5.00 11.59
C VAL A 304 9.66 -4.44 12.97
N ARG A 305 10.24 -5.07 13.99
CA ARG A 305 10.27 -4.51 15.33
C ARG A 305 11.35 -3.44 15.39
N LEU A 306 10.94 -2.19 15.51
CA LEU A 306 11.88 -1.08 15.57
C LEU A 306 12.44 -0.91 16.99
N PRO A 307 13.77 -0.72 17.16
CA PRO A 307 14.37 -0.26 18.42
C PRO A 307 14.01 1.22 18.67
N GLU A 308 14.37 1.73 19.83
CA GLU A 308 14.10 3.12 20.23
C GLU A 308 14.68 4.14 19.21
N ASN A 309 15.88 3.87 18.71
CA ASN A 309 16.58 4.68 17.71
C ASN A 309 16.86 3.83 16.46
N PRO A 310 15.89 3.66 15.55
CA PRO A 310 16.09 2.83 14.38
C PRO A 310 17.02 3.50 13.36
N GLY A 311 17.79 2.67 12.65
CA GLY A 311 18.58 3.07 11.50
C GLY A 311 17.75 3.34 10.24
N ALA A 312 18.40 3.28 9.08
CA ALA A 312 17.76 3.50 7.79
C ALA A 312 17.30 2.19 7.14
N GLY A 313 16.19 2.29 6.38
CA GLY A 313 15.57 1.18 5.65
C GLY A 313 14.14 0.92 6.11
N GLY A 314 13.57 -0.14 5.58
CA GLY A 314 12.23 -0.60 5.91
C GLY A 314 12.14 -2.12 5.92
N ARG A 315 10.94 -2.65 5.83
CA ARG A 315 10.65 -4.08 5.95
C ARG A 315 11.24 -4.91 4.80
N ASN A 316 11.30 -4.38 3.58
CA ASN A 316 11.87 -5.09 2.43
C ASN A 316 13.39 -5.16 2.50
N SER A 317 14.05 -4.08 2.88
CA SER A 317 15.49 -4.06 3.15
C SER A 317 15.85 -5.00 4.30
N HIS A 318 15.04 -5.01 5.35
CA HIS A 318 15.24 -5.89 6.50
C HIS A 318 15.05 -7.37 6.13
N LEU A 319 14.00 -7.69 5.36
CA LEU A 319 13.75 -9.04 4.87
C LEU A 319 14.88 -9.51 3.93
N ALA A 320 15.36 -8.63 3.03
CA ALA A 320 16.46 -8.96 2.13
C ALA A 320 17.74 -9.29 2.92
N LEU A 321 18.09 -8.50 3.93
CA LEU A 321 19.27 -8.79 4.76
C LEU A 321 19.10 -10.07 5.60
N THR A 322 17.89 -10.31 6.14
CA THR A 322 17.55 -11.54 6.86
C THR A 322 17.70 -12.78 5.97
N LEU A 323 17.17 -12.72 4.73
CA LEU A 323 17.34 -13.78 3.74
C LEU A 323 18.80 -13.97 3.34
N GLY A 324 19.53 -12.87 3.08
CA GLY A 324 20.95 -12.93 2.71
C GLY A 324 21.80 -13.60 3.80
N ARG A 325 21.46 -13.35 5.07
CA ARG A 325 22.11 -14.05 6.20
C ARG A 325 21.86 -15.57 6.18
N ALA A 326 20.61 -15.95 5.91
CA ALA A 326 20.25 -17.37 5.87
C ALA A 326 20.78 -18.08 4.61
N LEU A 327 21.08 -17.34 3.56
CA LEU A 327 21.64 -17.84 2.30
C LEU A 327 23.17 -17.80 2.25
N ASP A 328 23.86 -17.37 3.33
CA ASP A 328 25.34 -17.18 3.32
C ASP A 328 26.06 -18.42 2.74
N GLY A 329 26.91 -18.19 1.73
CA GLY A 329 27.63 -19.22 1.00
C GLY A 329 26.84 -20.02 -0.05
N ARG A 330 25.50 -19.91 -0.11
CA ARG A 330 24.67 -20.57 -1.13
C ARG A 330 24.75 -19.84 -2.46
N ARG A 331 24.89 -20.59 -3.55
CA ARG A 331 24.98 -20.02 -4.91
C ARG A 331 23.77 -20.35 -5.78
N ASP A 332 22.85 -21.11 -5.25
CA ASP A 332 21.67 -21.62 -5.97
C ASP A 332 20.44 -20.71 -5.85
N VAL A 333 20.48 -19.68 -4.97
CA VAL A 333 19.35 -18.80 -4.72
C VAL A 333 19.74 -17.32 -4.85
N VAL A 334 18.93 -16.56 -5.56
CA VAL A 334 18.93 -15.09 -5.57
C VAL A 334 17.52 -14.61 -5.33
N ALA A 335 17.33 -13.69 -4.40
CA ALA A 335 16.02 -13.11 -4.09
C ALA A 335 16.05 -11.57 -4.20
N LEU A 336 14.88 -11.01 -4.46
CA LEU A 336 14.59 -9.59 -4.54
C LEU A 336 13.36 -9.30 -3.67
N CYS A 337 13.50 -8.41 -2.69
CA CYS A 337 12.39 -7.91 -1.86
C CYS A 337 12.12 -6.46 -2.26
N ALA A 338 10.88 -6.12 -2.60
CA ALA A 338 10.53 -4.82 -3.17
C ALA A 338 9.17 -4.30 -2.71
N ALA A 339 9.13 -3.06 -2.23
CA ALA A 339 7.91 -2.29 -2.08
C ALA A 339 7.42 -1.82 -3.46
N THR A 340 6.18 -2.11 -3.81
CA THR A 340 5.66 -1.77 -5.15
C THR A 340 5.47 -0.27 -5.35
N ASP A 341 5.35 0.53 -4.28
CA ASP A 341 5.26 1.99 -4.36
C ASP A 341 6.63 2.69 -4.52
N GLY A 342 7.73 1.90 -4.50
CA GLY A 342 9.09 2.40 -4.66
C GLY A 342 9.71 3.00 -3.41
N SER A 343 9.12 2.78 -2.21
CA SER A 343 9.61 3.33 -0.95
C SER A 343 9.55 2.31 0.17
N ASP A 344 10.68 2.04 0.80
CA ASP A 344 10.82 1.06 1.88
C ASP A 344 11.31 1.75 3.17
N GLY A 345 10.38 2.18 4.00
CA GLY A 345 10.66 2.85 5.28
C GLY A 345 11.30 4.23 5.09
N THR A 346 12.51 4.41 5.63
CA THR A 346 13.28 5.65 5.53
C THR A 346 14.38 5.52 4.47
N GLY A 347 14.45 6.46 3.53
CA GLY A 347 15.43 6.46 2.43
C GLY A 347 14.79 6.29 1.06
N ASP A 348 15.64 6.18 0.03
CA ASP A 348 15.24 6.17 -1.38
C ASP A 348 15.11 4.75 -1.97
N ALA A 349 15.43 3.73 -1.18
CA ALA A 349 15.34 2.34 -1.62
C ALA A 349 13.90 1.83 -1.59
N ALA A 350 13.54 1.00 -2.56
CA ALA A 350 12.32 0.21 -2.57
C ALA A 350 12.48 -1.13 -1.83
N GLY A 351 13.70 -1.49 -1.44
CA GLY A 351 14.03 -2.75 -0.81
C GLY A 351 15.45 -3.21 -1.14
N GLY A 352 15.65 -4.51 -1.39
CA GLY A 352 17.00 -4.99 -1.64
C GLY A 352 17.10 -6.42 -2.18
N TRP A 353 18.33 -6.76 -2.51
CA TRP A 353 18.76 -8.06 -3.02
C TRP A 353 19.28 -8.95 -1.89
N ALA A 354 19.02 -10.25 -2.01
CA ALA A 354 19.57 -11.27 -1.13
C ALA A 354 20.16 -12.41 -1.98
N ASP A 355 21.40 -12.75 -1.71
CA ASP A 355 22.10 -13.91 -2.28
C ASP A 355 23.16 -14.41 -1.30
N GLY A 356 23.79 -15.53 -1.59
CA GLY A 356 24.79 -16.14 -0.71
C GLY A 356 26.13 -15.40 -0.63
N GLY A 357 26.34 -14.33 -1.42
CA GLY A 357 27.52 -13.46 -1.36
C GLY A 357 27.28 -12.16 -0.59
N LEU A 358 26.06 -11.87 -0.16
CA LEU A 358 25.72 -10.62 0.51
C LEU A 358 26.56 -10.37 1.77
N LEU A 359 26.71 -11.38 2.63
CA LEU A 359 27.47 -11.25 3.86
C LEU A 359 28.98 -11.15 3.61
N GLU A 360 29.48 -11.81 2.56
CA GLU A 360 30.88 -11.70 2.15
C GLU A 360 31.18 -10.25 1.71
N ARG A 361 30.32 -9.62 0.91
CA ARG A 361 30.44 -8.20 0.51
C ARG A 361 30.43 -7.28 1.72
N GLY A 362 29.52 -7.53 2.70
CA GLY A 362 29.47 -6.75 3.94
C GLY A 362 30.73 -6.89 4.80
N ARG A 363 31.22 -8.13 5.00
CA ARG A 363 32.45 -8.40 5.75
C ARG A 363 33.68 -7.72 5.12
N ALA A 364 33.76 -7.72 3.79
CA ALA A 364 34.83 -7.01 3.07
C ALA A 364 34.85 -5.50 3.31
N LEU A 365 33.70 -4.92 3.70
CA LEU A 365 33.53 -3.51 4.06
C LEU A 365 33.56 -3.26 5.57
N GLY A 366 33.83 -4.28 6.37
CA GLY A 366 33.82 -4.19 7.84
C GLY A 366 32.42 -4.05 8.46
N LEU A 367 31.36 -4.43 7.74
CA LEU A 367 29.99 -4.34 8.21
C LEU A 367 29.56 -5.62 8.94
N ASP A 368 28.77 -5.45 10.01
CA ASP A 368 28.15 -6.53 10.76
C ASP A 368 26.64 -6.59 10.45
N ALA A 369 26.22 -7.68 9.80
CA ALA A 369 24.82 -7.87 9.40
C ALA A 369 23.89 -8.08 10.62
N LEU A 370 24.37 -8.71 11.72
CA LEU A 370 23.57 -8.89 12.92
C LEU A 370 23.35 -7.56 13.64
N ALA A 371 24.39 -6.74 13.74
CA ALA A 371 24.29 -5.39 14.30
C ALA A 371 23.34 -4.51 13.47
N ALA A 372 23.42 -4.58 12.13
CA ALA A 372 22.53 -3.84 11.22
C ALA A 372 21.05 -4.28 11.37
N LEU A 373 20.79 -5.58 11.49
CA LEU A 373 19.44 -6.11 11.76
C LEU A 373 18.92 -5.65 13.11
N ALA A 374 19.73 -5.77 14.18
CA ALA A 374 19.32 -5.36 15.53
C ALA A 374 19.03 -3.85 15.64
N ALA A 375 19.76 -3.03 14.88
CA ALA A 375 19.56 -1.60 14.81
C ALA A 375 18.46 -1.17 13.80
N ALA A 376 17.82 -2.11 13.10
CA ALA A 376 16.92 -1.81 11.96
C ALA A 376 17.59 -0.89 10.91
N ASP A 377 18.88 -1.11 10.62
CA ASP A 377 19.73 -0.31 9.72
C ASP A 377 20.09 -1.05 8.43
N SER A 378 19.22 -1.95 8.01
CA SER A 378 19.43 -2.81 6.84
C SER A 378 19.56 -2.02 5.54
N GLY A 379 18.92 -0.85 5.44
CA GLY A 379 19.02 0.01 4.28
C GLY A 379 20.44 0.53 4.04
N ARG A 380 21.15 0.96 5.11
CA ARG A 380 22.55 1.38 4.98
C ARG A 380 23.47 0.22 4.64
N TYR A 381 23.24 -0.95 5.24
CA TYR A 381 24.00 -2.15 4.93
C TYR A 381 23.90 -2.50 3.44
N LEU A 382 22.66 -2.57 2.90
CA LEU A 382 22.40 -2.90 1.50
C LEU A 382 22.92 -1.81 0.53
N ALA A 383 22.82 -0.55 0.91
CA ALA A 383 23.39 0.55 0.11
C ALA A 383 24.92 0.43 0.01
N ALA A 384 25.59 0.16 1.13
CA ALA A 384 27.05 0.02 1.15
C ALA A 384 27.53 -1.19 0.34
N THR A 385 26.81 -2.32 0.36
CA THR A 385 27.12 -3.53 -0.41
C THR A 385 26.65 -3.47 -1.88
N SER A 386 26.03 -2.37 -2.31
CA SER A 386 25.42 -2.22 -3.64
C SER A 386 24.27 -3.21 -3.90
N ASP A 387 23.59 -3.61 -2.84
CA ASP A 387 22.43 -4.54 -2.89
C ASP A 387 21.09 -3.84 -2.62
N ALA A 388 21.06 -2.51 -2.45
CA ALA A 388 19.84 -1.74 -2.38
C ALA A 388 19.12 -1.74 -3.75
N LEU A 389 17.80 -1.84 -3.71
CA LEU A 389 16.95 -1.70 -4.89
C LEU A 389 16.45 -0.25 -4.98
N LEU A 390 16.78 0.43 -6.05
CA LEU A 390 16.32 1.79 -6.32
C LEU A 390 15.37 1.78 -7.52
N THR A 391 14.13 2.21 -7.33
CA THR A 391 13.12 2.31 -8.41
C THR A 391 12.63 3.75 -8.59
N GLY A 392 12.73 4.58 -7.56
CA GLY A 392 11.97 5.81 -7.44
C GLY A 392 10.47 5.54 -7.30
N PRO A 393 9.63 6.58 -7.25
CA PRO A 393 8.18 6.44 -7.22
C PRO A 393 7.65 5.71 -8.45
N THR A 394 6.86 4.66 -8.25
CA THR A 394 6.40 3.74 -9.31
C THR A 394 5.01 4.06 -9.85
N GLY A 395 4.26 4.94 -9.19
CA GLY A 395 2.88 5.26 -9.57
C GLY A 395 1.85 4.18 -9.21
N THR A 396 2.25 3.18 -8.40
CA THR A 396 1.36 2.13 -7.87
C THR A 396 1.54 1.92 -6.38
N ASN A 397 0.67 1.12 -5.77
CA ASN A 397 0.84 0.55 -4.43
C ASN A 397 -0.09 -0.66 -4.29
N VAL A 398 0.49 -1.86 -4.39
CA VAL A 398 -0.23 -3.14 -4.33
C VAL A 398 0.48 -4.14 -3.40
N MET A 399 0.90 -3.68 -2.22
CA MET A 399 1.74 -4.39 -1.25
C MET A 399 3.19 -4.55 -1.71
N ASP A 400 3.95 -5.37 -0.99
CA ASP A 400 5.32 -5.74 -1.35
C ASP A 400 5.35 -7.00 -2.21
N LEU A 401 6.43 -7.17 -2.95
CA LEU A 401 6.73 -8.37 -3.73
C LEU A 401 8.06 -8.97 -3.29
N VAL A 402 8.07 -10.28 -3.14
CA VAL A 402 9.31 -11.06 -3.04
C VAL A 402 9.38 -11.98 -4.24
N LEU A 403 10.46 -11.87 -5.01
CA LEU A 403 10.76 -12.72 -6.14
C LEU A 403 12.07 -13.46 -5.86
N ALA A 404 12.06 -14.78 -5.85
CA ALA A 404 13.24 -15.58 -5.59
C ALA A 404 13.45 -16.61 -6.73
N LEU A 405 14.64 -16.61 -7.29
CA LEU A 405 15.06 -17.59 -8.29
C LEU A 405 15.91 -18.65 -7.62
N ARG A 406 15.48 -19.91 -7.67
CA ARG A 406 16.26 -21.08 -7.31
C ARG A 406 16.72 -21.83 -8.57
N ARG A 407 18.00 -22.17 -8.63
CA ARG A 407 18.62 -22.96 -9.70
C ARG A 407 18.75 -24.42 -9.35
#